data_2344ef1d645f3b74b481335fcd15c8af
#
_entry.id   2344ef1d645f3b74b481335fcd15c8af
#
_cell.length_a   1.000
_cell.length_b   1.000
_cell.length_c   1.000
_cell.angle_alpha   90.00
_cell.angle_beta   90.00
_cell.angle_gamma   90.00
#
_symmetry.space_group_name_H-M   'P 1'
#
loop_
_entity.id
_entity.type
_entity.pdbx_description
1 polymer ?
#
loop_
_entity_poly.entity_id
_entity_poly.type
_entity_poly.pdbx_seq_one_letter_code
_entity_poly.pdbx_strand_id
1 'polypeptide(L)'
;MKAEKTYLISDASKLVQVESHVLRYWEEELQLPVKRNEMGHRYYTESDIQEFREIKKLKEQGLQLKAIRMVLKEGKIIPCKVRKL
;
A
#
# COMPACT_ATOMS: atom_id res chain seq x y z
N MET A 1 20.73 -10.37 -11.03
CA MET A 1 20.23 -9.89 -10.63
C MET A 1 20.29 -8.73 -10.26
N LYS A 2 19.61 -7.98 -10.10
CA LYS A 2 19.75 -6.78 -9.75
C LYS A 2 19.04 -6.55 -8.54
N ALA A 3 19.54 -5.78 -7.64
CA ALA A 3 18.84 -5.44 -6.43
C ALA A 3 17.59 -4.66 -6.77
N GLU A 4 16.55 -4.94 -6.04
CA GLU A 4 15.32 -4.19 -6.21
C GLU A 4 15.50 -2.83 -5.61
N LYS A 5 14.98 -1.81 -6.29
CA LYS A 5 15.08 -0.46 -5.77
C LYS A 5 14.17 -0.31 -4.56
N THR A 6 14.68 0.36 -3.53
CA THR A 6 13.90 0.58 -2.32
C THR A 6 13.82 2.07 -2.02
N TYR A 7 12.83 2.42 -1.23
CA TYR A 7 12.55 3.81 -0.88
C TYR A 7 12.31 3.91 0.62
N LEU A 8 12.77 5.01 1.21
CA LEU A 8 12.41 5.32 2.58
C LEU A 8 11.01 5.93 2.59
N ILE A 9 10.43 6.03 3.78
CA ILE A 9 9.06 6.50 3.86
C ILE A 9 8.87 7.91 3.31
N SER A 10 9.88 8.76 3.47
CA SER A 10 9.77 10.12 2.95
C SER A 10 9.68 10.12 1.43
N ASP A 11 10.45 9.25 0.79
CA ASP A 11 10.39 9.15 -0.67
C ASP A 11 9.11 8.46 -1.11
N ALA A 12 8.70 7.43 -0.38
CA ALA A 12 7.47 6.73 -0.70
C ALA A 12 6.29 7.69 -0.63
N SER A 13 6.26 8.54 0.39
CA SER A 13 5.15 9.47 0.54
C SER A 13 5.09 10.43 -0.64
N LYS A 14 6.24 10.84 -1.15
CA LYS A 14 6.26 11.72 -2.31
C LYS A 14 5.76 11.00 -3.56
N LEU A 15 6.16 9.77 -3.74
CA LEU A 15 5.74 9.00 -4.91
C LEU A 15 4.26 8.70 -4.89
N VAL A 16 3.72 8.42 -3.72
CA VAL A 16 2.29 8.14 -3.59
C VAL A 16 1.48 9.42 -3.47
N GLN A 17 2.15 10.50 -3.08
CA GLN A 17 1.51 11.82 -2.92
C GLN A 17 0.55 11.83 -1.75
N VAL A 18 1.00 11.30 -0.64
CA VAL A 18 0.28 11.37 0.62
C VAL A 18 1.31 11.64 1.72
N GLU A 19 0.83 12.07 2.87
CA GLU A 19 1.72 12.33 3.99
C GLU A 19 2.29 11.04 4.54
N SER A 20 3.48 11.12 5.11
CA SER A 20 4.12 9.93 5.67
C SER A 20 3.27 9.27 6.74
N HIS A 21 2.63 10.07 7.60
CA HIS A 21 1.82 9.48 8.65
C HIS A 21 0.59 8.74 8.08
N VAL A 22 0.16 9.13 6.89
CA VAL A 22 -0.95 8.43 6.25
C VAL A 22 -0.51 7.04 5.81
N LEU A 23 0.72 6.94 5.28
CA LEU A 23 1.24 5.64 4.89
C LEU A 23 1.34 4.71 6.10
N ARG A 24 1.84 5.25 7.22
CA ARG A 24 1.94 4.44 8.43
C ARG A 24 0.57 4.02 8.94
N TYR A 25 -0.39 4.92 8.84
CA TYR A 25 -1.75 4.61 9.26
C TYR A 25 -2.33 3.49 8.41
N TRP A 26 -2.12 3.57 7.09
CA TRP A 26 -2.61 2.52 6.19
C TRP A 26 -1.94 1.18 6.49
N GLU A 27 -0.64 1.21 6.74
CA GLU A 27 0.04 -0.04 7.08
C GLU A 27 -0.58 -0.71 8.29
N GLU A 28 -0.90 0.07 9.29
CA GLU A 28 -1.52 -0.45 10.50
C GLU A 28 -2.91 -0.97 10.25
N GLU A 29 -3.73 -0.13 9.63
CA GLU A 29 -5.13 -0.49 9.44
C GLU A 29 -5.31 -1.64 8.47
N LEU A 30 -4.47 -1.71 7.46
CA LEU A 30 -4.57 -2.76 6.47
C LEU A 30 -3.70 -3.96 6.80
N GLN A 31 -2.98 -3.87 7.91
CA GLN A 31 -2.13 -4.97 8.37
C GLN A 31 -1.11 -5.37 7.33
N LEU A 32 -0.52 -4.39 6.69
CA LEU A 32 0.51 -4.64 5.71
C LEU A 32 1.83 -4.91 6.41
N PRO A 33 2.67 -5.77 5.84
CA PRO A 33 3.96 -6.04 6.46
C PRO A 33 4.85 -4.80 6.43
N VAL A 34 5.55 -4.57 7.53
CA VAL A 34 6.47 -3.46 7.63
C VAL A 34 7.88 -4.00 7.49
N LYS A 35 8.60 -3.50 6.51
CA LYS A 35 9.98 -3.90 6.29
C LYS A 35 10.91 -2.85 6.85
N ARG A 36 11.98 -3.30 7.48
CA ARG A 36 12.96 -2.38 8.03
C ARG A 36 14.35 -2.78 7.55
N ASN A 37 15.17 -1.77 7.25
CA ASN A 37 16.52 -2.05 6.80
C ASN A 37 17.43 -2.24 8.00
N GLU A 38 18.72 -2.36 7.75
CA GLU A 38 19.69 -2.61 8.80
C GLU A 38 19.71 -1.54 9.87
N MET A 39 19.34 -0.33 9.48
CA MET A 39 19.34 0.79 10.41
C MET A 39 18.02 0.93 11.15
N GLY A 40 17.09 0.03 10.89
CA GLY A 40 15.80 0.09 11.56
C GLY A 40 14.78 1.01 10.92
N HIS A 41 15.10 1.56 9.76
CA HIS A 41 14.18 2.46 9.07
C HIS A 41 13.23 1.67 8.18
N ARG A 42 12.00 2.14 8.09
CA ARG A 42 11.05 1.53 7.16
C ARG A 42 11.51 1.74 5.74
N TYR A 43 11.35 0.73 4.91
CA TYR A 43 11.64 0.90 3.50
C TYR A 43 10.54 0.22 2.68
N TYR A 44 10.45 0.61 1.42
CA TYR A 44 9.38 0.13 0.55
C TYR A 44 9.97 -0.22 -0.80
N THR A 45 9.38 -1.23 -1.44
CA THR A 45 9.81 -1.65 -2.77
C THR A 45 8.85 -1.04 -3.79
N GLU A 46 9.17 -1.26 -5.07
CA GLU A 46 8.26 -0.81 -6.12
C GLU A 46 6.87 -1.42 -5.96
N SER A 47 6.83 -2.70 -5.58
CA SER A 47 5.54 -3.34 -5.35
C SER A 47 4.75 -2.63 -4.27
N ASP A 48 5.43 -2.24 -3.20
CA ASP A 48 4.77 -1.53 -2.12
C ASP A 48 4.23 -0.19 -2.59
N ILE A 49 5.01 0.51 -3.41
CA ILE A 49 4.57 1.81 -3.93
C ILE A 49 3.32 1.64 -4.78
N GLN A 50 3.30 0.62 -5.63
CA GLN A 50 2.13 0.36 -6.47
C GLN A 50 0.92 0.03 -5.61
N GLU A 51 1.13 -0.74 -4.55
CA GLU A 51 0.04 -1.09 -3.65
C GLU A 51 -0.52 0.15 -2.97
N PHE A 52 0.35 1.04 -2.51
CA PHE A 52 -0.12 2.28 -1.89
C PHE A 52 -0.88 3.15 -2.88
N ARG A 53 -0.42 3.19 -4.12
CA ARG A 53 -1.14 3.96 -5.14
C ARG A 53 -2.52 3.40 -5.38
N GLU A 54 -2.61 2.08 -5.36
CA GLU A 54 -3.91 1.43 -5.52
C GLU A 54 -4.82 1.76 -4.34
N ILE A 55 -4.26 1.73 -3.14
CA ILE A 55 -5.03 2.07 -1.95
C ILE A 55 -5.54 3.50 -2.04
N LYS A 56 -4.67 4.41 -2.46
CA LYS A 56 -5.07 5.81 -2.59
C LYS A 56 -6.20 5.95 -3.58
N LYS A 57 -6.09 5.25 -4.71
CA LYS A 57 -7.12 5.29 -5.73
C LYS A 57 -8.46 4.81 -5.20
N LEU A 58 -8.43 3.71 -4.47
CA LEU A 58 -9.66 3.17 -3.89
C LEU A 58 -10.25 4.12 -2.86
N LYS A 59 -9.39 4.76 -2.08
CA LYS A 59 -9.86 5.75 -1.12
C LYS A 59 -10.53 6.91 -1.82
N GLU A 60 -9.96 7.35 -2.93
CA GLU A 60 -10.54 8.45 -3.69
C GLU A 60 -11.88 8.07 -4.31
N GLN A 61 -12.09 6.78 -4.50
CA GLN A 61 -13.37 6.29 -5.01
C GLN A 61 -14.39 6.12 -3.91
N GLY A 62 -14.01 6.43 -2.68
CA GLY A 62 -14.95 6.40 -1.59
C GLY A 62 -14.93 5.14 -0.74
N LEU A 63 -14.04 4.22 -1.02
CA LEU A 63 -13.97 3.00 -0.22
C LEU A 63 -13.36 3.27 1.14
N GLN A 64 -13.90 2.63 2.14
CA GLN A 64 -13.32 2.68 3.46
C GLN A 64 -12.16 1.69 3.55
N LEU A 65 -11.25 1.94 4.48
CA LEU A 65 -10.09 1.07 4.63
C LEU A 65 -10.48 -0.37 4.88
N LYS A 66 -11.55 -0.58 5.61
CA LYS A 66 -12.01 -1.93 5.88
C LYS A 66 -12.31 -2.67 4.57
N ALA A 67 -12.97 -2.01 3.65
CA ALA A 67 -13.30 -2.61 2.36
C ALA A 67 -12.03 -2.84 1.54
N ILE A 68 -11.10 -1.88 1.59
CA ILE A 68 -9.84 -2.02 0.88
C ILE A 68 -9.06 -3.20 1.41
N ARG A 69 -9.07 -3.36 2.72
CA ARG A 69 -8.38 -4.48 3.34
C ARG A 69 -8.89 -5.80 2.80
N MET A 70 -10.20 -5.90 2.64
CA MET A 70 -10.78 -7.12 2.11
C MET A 70 -10.37 -7.36 0.66
N VAL A 71 -10.31 -6.30 -0.12
CA VAL A 71 -9.87 -6.43 -1.51
C VAL A 71 -8.42 -6.95 -1.56
N LEU A 72 -7.55 -6.39 -0.75
CA LEU A 72 -6.16 -6.81 -0.73
C LEU A 72 -6.02 -8.25 -0.26
N LYS A 73 -6.82 -8.60 0.73
CA LYS A 73 -6.76 -9.93 1.29
C LYS A 73 -7.21 -10.99 0.30
N GLU A 74 -8.17 -10.64 -0.52
CA GLU A 74 -8.69 -11.55 -1.51
C GLU A 74 -7.77 -11.69 -2.71
N GLY A 75 -6.68 -10.97 -2.73
CA GLY A 75 -5.75 -11.11 -3.82
C GLY A 75 -6.06 -10.22 -4.98
N LYS A 76 -6.75 -9.21 -4.69
CA LYS A 76 -7.02 -8.29 -5.70
C LYS A 76 -7.87 -8.73 -6.74
N ILE A 77 -8.58 -9.44 -6.66
CA ILE A 77 -9.34 -9.80 -7.67
C ILE A 77 -10.47 -9.35 -7.83
N ILE A 78 -10.84 -8.98 -7.84
CA ILE A 78 -11.72 -8.60 -8.07
C ILE A 78 -12.49 -8.68 -8.51
N PRO A 79 -12.94 -8.51 -8.52
CA PRO A 79 -13.63 -8.48 -8.89
C PRO A 79 -14.39 -8.44 -9.46
N CYS A 80 -14.51 -8.10 -9.67
CA CYS A 80 -15.11 -7.93 -10.22
C CYS A 80 -15.81 -8.65 -10.50
N LYS A 81 -15.87 -9.25 -10.28
CA LYS A 81 -16.37 -10.00 -10.49
C LYS A 81 -17.04 -10.24 -9.90
N VAL A 82 -17.24 -10.13 -9.32
CA VAL A 82 -17.77 -10.28 -8.89
C VAL A 82 -18.64 -10.01 -8.81
N ARG A 83 -18.98 -9.74 -8.75
CA ARG A 83 -19.81 -9.40 -8.74
C ARG A 83 -20.58 -9.70 -9.23
N LYS A 84 -20.76 -10.00 -9.39
CA LYS A 84 -21.46 -10.22 -9.84
C LYS A 84 -22.05 -10.64 -9.80
N LEU A 85 -22.27 -10.67 -9.66
CA LEU A 85 -22.90 -10.90 -9.76
C LEU A 85 -23.28 -11.08 -9.83
#